data_5731ef68e70aa4ad975ab018c761f438
#
_entry.id   5731ef68e70aa4ad975ab018c761f438
#
_cell.length_a   1.000
_cell.length_b   1.000
_cell.length_c   1.000
_cell.angle_alpha   90.00
_cell.angle_beta   90.00
_cell.angle_gamma   90.00
#
_symmetry.space_group_name_H-M   'P 1'
#
loop_
_entity.id
_entity.type
_entity.pdbx_description
1 polymer ?
#
loop_
_entity_poly.entity_id
_entity_poly.type
_entity_poly.pdbx_seq_one_letter_code
_entity_poly.pdbx_strand_id
1 'polypeptide(L)'
;TYNIEDTGTINMVNSLYNIKKLVFEDKKYTLEELTDALINNFGFKNADEIGSFSLEAQEKRDDDDGRYDQIHADCLRSFKYGNDIPEVDGILAEFEDWYCGCGDKYESLYAKPFYVCQMSVSTHAPQGAATLASADGRLSGTTFADASMSAYPGTDRNGAYALFESATCWDHS
;
A
#
# COMPACT_ATOMS: atom_id res chain seq x y z
N THR A 1 26.42 -10.25 -6.37
CA THR A 1 25.01 -10.06 -6.66
C THR A 1 24.46 -9.03 -5.68
N TYR A 2 23.79 -8.03 -6.15
CA TYR A 2 23.06 -7.06 -5.32
C TYR A 2 21.57 -7.32 -5.49
N ASN A 3 20.87 -7.46 -4.38
CA ASN A 3 19.43 -7.54 -4.36
C ASN A 3 18.87 -6.15 -4.04
N ILE A 4 17.81 -5.78 -4.75
CA ILE A 4 16.99 -4.61 -4.46
C ILE A 4 15.69 -5.17 -3.88
N GLU A 5 15.41 -4.81 -2.64
CA GLU A 5 14.22 -5.24 -1.93
C GLU A 5 13.25 -4.05 -1.83
N ASP A 6 12.00 -4.29 -2.09
CA ASP A 6 10.94 -3.30 -1.90
C ASP A 6 10.09 -3.63 -0.68
N THR A 7 9.45 -2.61 -0.13
CA THR A 7 8.53 -2.75 0.99
C THR A 7 7.35 -1.80 0.79
N GLY A 8 6.13 -2.30 1.05
CA GLY A 8 4.93 -1.50 0.92
C GLY A 8 4.32 -1.51 -0.48
N THR A 9 4.79 -2.36 -1.38
CA THR A 9 4.28 -2.48 -2.76
C THR A 9 2.77 -2.73 -2.78
N ILE A 10 2.26 -3.62 -1.95
CA ILE A 10 0.82 -3.90 -1.89
C ILE A 10 0.01 -2.69 -1.40
N ASN A 11 0.54 -1.94 -0.43
CA ASN A 11 -0.10 -0.70 -0.01
C ASN A 11 -0.08 0.36 -1.13
N MET A 12 1.00 0.42 -1.90
CA MET A 12 1.11 1.29 -3.07
C MET A 12 0.08 0.89 -4.15
N VAL A 13 -0.01 -0.39 -4.51
CA VAL A 13 -0.97 -0.90 -5.50
C VAL A 13 -2.41 -0.57 -5.09
N ASN A 14 -2.78 -0.86 -3.85
CA ASN A 14 -4.10 -0.51 -3.31
C ASN A 14 -4.36 1.00 -3.34
N SER A 15 -3.32 1.81 -3.06
CA SER A 15 -3.43 3.27 -3.11
C SER A 15 -3.60 3.79 -4.52
N LEU A 16 -2.84 3.26 -5.49
CA LEU A 16 -2.97 3.62 -6.91
C LEU A 16 -4.35 3.27 -7.45
N TYR A 17 -4.88 2.09 -7.09
CA TYR A 17 -6.24 1.72 -7.45
C TYR A 17 -7.26 2.71 -6.89
N ASN A 18 -7.16 3.07 -5.62
CA ASN A 18 -8.08 4.02 -4.98
C ASN A 18 -8.01 5.42 -5.61
N ILE A 19 -6.80 5.92 -5.89
CA ILE A 19 -6.62 7.20 -6.57
C ILE A 19 -7.26 7.14 -7.96
N LYS A 20 -6.96 6.11 -8.75
CA LYS A 20 -7.57 5.91 -10.07
C LYS A 20 -9.09 5.90 -9.98
N LYS A 21 -9.63 5.09 -9.06
CA LYS A 21 -11.07 4.88 -8.93
C LYS A 21 -11.79 6.10 -8.39
N LEU A 22 -11.39 6.59 -7.22
CA LEU A 22 -12.13 7.63 -6.50
C LEU A 22 -11.93 9.04 -7.08
N VAL A 23 -10.74 9.32 -7.62
CA VAL A 23 -10.41 10.65 -8.14
C VAL A 23 -10.64 10.75 -9.65
N PHE A 24 -10.11 9.81 -10.43
CA PHE A 24 -10.09 9.96 -11.89
C PHE A 24 -11.31 9.35 -12.58
N GLU A 25 -11.81 8.18 -12.14
CA GLU A 25 -12.95 7.51 -12.75
C GLU A 25 -14.28 8.03 -12.18
N ASP A 26 -14.50 7.82 -10.90
CA ASP A 26 -15.76 8.17 -10.23
C ASP A 26 -15.87 9.68 -9.95
N LYS A 27 -14.74 10.40 -9.95
CA LYS A 27 -14.64 11.84 -9.65
C LYS A 27 -15.37 12.22 -8.36
N LYS A 28 -15.28 11.33 -7.36
CA LYS A 28 -15.95 11.50 -6.07
C LYS A 28 -15.21 12.52 -5.22
N TYR A 29 -13.90 12.57 -5.34
CA TYR A 29 -12.99 13.49 -4.66
C TYR A 29 -12.02 14.09 -5.65
N THR A 30 -11.56 15.30 -5.37
CA THR A 30 -10.39 15.86 -6.03
C THR A 30 -9.11 15.26 -5.46
N LEU A 31 -8.02 15.34 -6.22
CA LEU A 31 -6.71 14.92 -5.71
C LEU A 31 -6.29 15.77 -4.49
N GLU A 32 -6.68 17.04 -4.47
CA GLU A 32 -6.40 17.96 -3.37
C GLU A 32 -7.13 17.54 -2.09
N GLU A 33 -8.42 17.22 -2.17
CA GLU A 33 -9.21 16.73 -1.02
C GLU A 33 -8.64 15.41 -0.46
N LEU A 34 -8.28 14.48 -1.34
CA LEU A 34 -7.67 13.22 -0.90
C LEU A 34 -6.30 13.49 -0.25
N THR A 35 -5.46 14.34 -0.84
CA THR A 35 -4.15 14.70 -0.29
C THR A 35 -4.28 15.36 1.08
N ASP A 36 -5.23 16.29 1.23
CA ASP A 36 -5.51 16.94 2.53
C ASP A 36 -5.92 15.91 3.59
N ALA A 37 -6.77 14.94 3.22
CA ALA A 37 -7.15 13.86 4.13
C ALA A 37 -5.94 12.99 4.55
N LEU A 38 -5.02 12.68 3.63
CA LEU A 38 -3.82 11.90 3.92
C LEU A 38 -2.85 12.65 4.84
N ILE A 39 -2.59 13.93 4.56
CA ILE A 39 -1.70 14.77 5.38
C ILE A 39 -2.25 14.89 6.82
N ASN A 40 -3.56 14.97 6.96
CA ASN A 40 -4.23 15.05 8.24
C ASN A 40 -4.55 13.68 8.84
N ASN A 41 -3.98 12.59 8.32
CA ASN A 41 -4.18 11.23 8.80
C ASN A 41 -5.67 10.86 8.98
N PHE A 42 -6.52 11.30 8.06
CA PHE A 42 -7.98 11.11 8.11
C PHE A 42 -8.61 11.56 9.44
N GLY A 43 -8.04 12.55 10.12
CA GLY A 43 -8.50 13.06 11.42
C GLY A 43 -8.04 12.24 12.64
N PHE A 44 -7.19 11.22 12.44
CA PHE A 44 -6.61 10.44 13.52
C PHE A 44 -5.30 11.05 14.03
N LYS A 45 -4.96 10.76 15.28
CA LYS A 45 -3.66 11.10 15.85
C LYS A 45 -2.54 10.38 15.09
N ASN A 46 -1.41 11.04 14.93
CA ASN A 46 -0.24 10.42 14.31
C ASN A 46 0.50 9.52 15.32
N ALA A 47 1.37 8.63 14.82
CA ALA A 47 2.15 7.73 15.64
C ALA A 47 2.98 8.45 16.72
N ASP A 48 3.54 9.62 16.39
CA ASP A 48 4.32 10.44 17.34
C ASP A 48 3.46 10.97 18.49
N GLU A 49 2.18 11.23 18.25
CA GLU A 49 1.22 11.71 19.26
C GLU A 49 0.76 10.56 20.18
N ILE A 50 0.75 9.32 19.68
CA ILE A 50 0.29 8.14 20.43
C ILE A 50 1.45 7.44 21.14
N GLY A 51 2.67 7.63 20.65
CA GLY A 51 3.90 7.04 21.24
C GLY A 51 4.01 5.51 21.07
N SER A 52 3.26 4.90 20.16
CA SER A 52 3.29 3.46 19.96
C SER A 52 3.06 3.05 18.50
N PHE A 53 3.64 1.88 18.13
CA PHE A 53 3.40 1.18 16.87
C PHE A 53 2.08 0.39 16.86
N SER A 54 1.14 0.67 17.74
CA SER A 54 -0.02 -0.17 17.94
C SER A 54 -1.02 -0.01 16.79
N LEU A 55 -1.39 -1.13 16.18
CA LEU A 55 -2.55 -1.23 15.29
C LEU A 55 -3.89 -1.02 16.04
N GLU A 56 -3.86 -1.05 17.37
CA GLU A 56 -5.05 -1.16 18.20
C GLU A 56 -5.59 0.17 18.73
N ALA A 57 -4.80 1.25 18.73
CA ALA A 57 -5.22 2.50 19.35
C ALA A 57 -5.21 3.66 18.36
N GLN A 58 -6.07 3.56 17.36
CA GLN A 58 -6.28 4.67 16.44
C GLN A 58 -7.32 5.60 17.03
N GLU A 59 -6.84 6.60 17.75
CA GLU A 59 -7.70 7.62 18.35
C GLU A 59 -7.87 8.79 17.39
N LYS A 60 -9.11 9.26 17.28
CA LYS A 60 -9.41 10.53 16.63
C LYS A 60 -8.81 11.69 17.41
N ARG A 61 -8.41 12.74 16.70
CA ARG A 61 -7.98 13.98 17.32
C ARG A 61 -9.17 14.63 18.05
N ASP A 62 -8.87 15.36 19.11
CA ASP A 62 -9.91 16.04 19.90
C ASP A 62 -10.62 17.14 19.10
N ASP A 63 -9.99 17.68 18.06
CA ASP A 63 -10.51 18.69 17.14
C ASP A 63 -11.02 18.10 15.80
N ASP A 64 -11.11 16.77 15.68
CA ASP A 64 -11.66 16.12 14.49
C ASP A 64 -13.16 16.45 14.33
N ASP A 65 -13.51 17.04 13.19
CA ASP A 65 -14.87 17.39 12.83
C ASP A 65 -15.58 16.34 11.95
N GLY A 66 -14.93 15.21 11.72
CA GLY A 66 -15.43 14.10 10.91
C GLY A 66 -15.40 14.33 9.39
N ARG A 67 -14.82 15.45 8.93
CA ARG A 67 -14.79 15.79 7.50
C ARG A 67 -14.07 14.76 6.61
N TYR A 68 -13.16 13.98 7.18
CA TYR A 68 -12.43 12.94 6.44
C TYR A 68 -13.04 11.54 6.56
N ASP A 69 -14.06 11.35 7.40
CA ASP A 69 -14.62 10.01 7.68
C ASP A 69 -15.12 9.31 6.44
N GLN A 70 -15.79 10.03 5.55
CA GLN A 70 -16.32 9.46 4.32
C GLN A 70 -15.20 9.09 3.35
N ILE A 71 -14.16 9.92 3.23
CA ILE A 71 -12.99 9.64 2.38
C ILE A 71 -12.27 8.39 2.89
N HIS A 72 -12.02 8.31 4.20
CA HIS A 72 -11.39 7.16 4.83
C HIS A 72 -12.20 5.88 4.62
N ALA A 73 -13.51 5.93 4.88
CA ALA A 73 -14.40 4.80 4.70
C ALA A 73 -14.43 4.30 3.24
N ASP A 74 -14.39 5.20 2.26
CA ASP A 74 -14.34 4.83 0.85
C ASP A 74 -12.99 4.24 0.47
N CYS A 75 -11.89 4.79 0.99
CA CYS A 75 -10.56 4.21 0.80
C CYS A 75 -10.48 2.78 1.37
N LEU A 76 -11.09 2.49 2.50
CA LEU A 76 -11.13 1.17 3.10
C LEU A 76 -12.06 0.18 2.35
N ARG A 77 -13.16 0.66 1.79
CA ARG A 77 -14.15 -0.19 1.09
C ARG A 77 -13.76 -0.56 -0.32
N SER A 78 -12.94 0.22 -0.96
CA SER A 78 -12.46 -0.04 -2.33
C SER A 78 -11.81 -1.42 -2.44
N PHE A 79 -11.79 -1.96 -3.63
CA PHE A 79 -11.13 -3.22 -3.91
C PHE A 79 -9.66 -3.20 -3.46
N LYS A 80 -9.18 -4.33 -3.03
CA LYS A 80 -7.83 -4.53 -2.51
C LYS A 80 -7.21 -5.77 -3.14
N TYR A 81 -5.90 -5.73 -3.28
CA TYR A 81 -5.09 -6.89 -3.65
C TYR A 81 -5.34 -8.07 -2.70
N GLY A 82 -5.22 -9.28 -3.24
CA GLY A 82 -5.45 -10.51 -2.51
C GLY A 82 -6.88 -11.03 -2.60
N ASN A 83 -7.69 -10.47 -3.49
CA ASN A 83 -9.10 -10.83 -3.67
C ASN A 83 -9.45 -11.29 -5.08
N ASP A 84 -8.47 -11.57 -5.94
CA ASP A 84 -8.66 -11.95 -7.34
C ASP A 84 -9.49 -10.88 -8.10
N ILE A 85 -9.01 -9.64 -8.04
CA ILE A 85 -9.64 -8.49 -8.69
C ILE A 85 -8.72 -8.01 -9.83
N PRO A 86 -9.05 -8.30 -11.10
CA PRO A 86 -8.17 -8.00 -12.24
C PRO A 86 -7.73 -6.54 -12.33
N GLU A 87 -8.58 -5.60 -11.93
CA GLU A 87 -8.27 -4.17 -11.97
C GLU A 87 -7.21 -3.76 -10.94
N VAL A 88 -7.11 -4.46 -9.82
CA VAL A 88 -6.09 -4.23 -8.78
C VAL A 88 -4.83 -5.03 -9.10
N ASP A 89 -5.00 -6.31 -9.42
CA ASP A 89 -3.91 -7.24 -9.73
C ASP A 89 -3.14 -6.80 -10.99
N GLY A 90 -3.83 -6.22 -11.97
CA GLY A 90 -3.22 -5.63 -13.15
C GLY A 90 -2.29 -4.44 -12.84
N ILE A 91 -2.56 -3.66 -11.80
CA ILE A 91 -1.65 -2.58 -11.37
C ILE A 91 -0.36 -3.18 -10.79
N LEU A 92 -0.48 -4.26 -10.00
CA LEU A 92 0.70 -4.98 -9.50
C LEU A 92 1.53 -5.54 -10.65
N ALA A 93 0.91 -6.26 -11.59
CA ALA A 93 1.60 -6.84 -12.72
C ALA A 93 2.35 -5.79 -13.56
N GLU A 94 1.72 -4.66 -13.86
CA GLU A 94 2.35 -3.55 -14.59
C GLU A 94 3.53 -2.94 -13.81
N PHE A 95 3.39 -2.80 -12.49
CA PHE A 95 4.45 -2.28 -11.64
C PHE A 95 5.65 -3.23 -11.59
N GLU A 96 5.41 -4.53 -11.39
CA GLU A 96 6.48 -5.53 -11.28
C GLU A 96 7.25 -5.67 -12.61
N ASP A 97 6.57 -5.70 -13.73
CA ASP A 97 7.21 -5.70 -15.06
C ASP A 97 8.11 -4.49 -15.25
N TRP A 98 7.64 -3.31 -14.87
CA TRP A 98 8.42 -2.09 -14.93
C TRP A 98 9.62 -2.13 -13.98
N TYR A 99 9.41 -2.59 -12.75
CA TYR A 99 10.40 -2.61 -11.68
C TYR A 99 11.54 -3.60 -11.99
N CYS A 100 11.21 -4.82 -12.41
CA CYS A 100 12.17 -5.80 -12.88
C CYS A 100 12.96 -5.27 -14.10
N GLY A 101 12.27 -4.69 -15.06
CA GLY A 101 12.92 -4.07 -16.22
C GLY A 101 13.83 -2.88 -15.89
N CYS A 102 13.65 -2.25 -14.72
CA CYS A 102 14.58 -1.25 -14.22
C CYS A 102 15.90 -1.89 -13.71
N GLY A 103 15.79 -3.03 -13.01
CA GLY A 103 16.97 -3.79 -12.56
C GLY A 103 17.91 -4.17 -13.71
N ASP A 104 17.35 -4.57 -14.83
CA ASP A 104 18.10 -4.98 -16.03
C ASP A 104 18.86 -3.84 -16.72
N LYS A 105 18.39 -2.59 -16.53
CA LYS A 105 19.02 -1.40 -17.18
C LYS A 105 20.28 -0.93 -16.50
N TYR A 106 20.51 -1.31 -15.25
CA TYR A 106 21.60 -0.80 -14.45
C TYR A 106 22.62 -1.88 -14.13
N GLU A 107 23.90 -1.49 -14.18
CA GLU A 107 25.02 -2.34 -13.85
C GLU A 107 25.81 -1.72 -12.71
N SER A 108 26.14 -2.52 -11.70
CA SER A 108 27.05 -2.07 -10.66
C SER A 108 28.50 -2.23 -11.09
N LEU A 109 29.42 -1.49 -10.46
CA LEU A 109 30.85 -1.64 -10.68
C LEU A 109 31.41 -3.02 -10.24
N TYR A 110 30.71 -3.69 -9.35
CA TYR A 110 31.21 -4.89 -8.66
C TYR A 110 30.39 -6.15 -8.92
N ALA A 111 29.17 -6.02 -9.37
CA ALA A 111 28.28 -7.15 -9.62
C ALA A 111 27.21 -6.83 -10.68
N LYS A 112 26.89 -7.83 -11.48
CA LYS A 112 25.85 -7.82 -12.53
C LYS A 112 25.08 -9.13 -12.47
N PRO A 113 23.79 -9.13 -12.76
CA PRO A 113 22.86 -8.01 -12.77
C PRO A 113 22.45 -7.59 -11.34
N PHE A 114 21.62 -6.55 -11.25
CA PHE A 114 20.81 -6.32 -10.07
C PHE A 114 19.61 -7.25 -10.14
N TYR A 115 19.31 -7.92 -9.02
CA TYR A 115 18.08 -8.71 -8.90
C TYR A 115 17.08 -7.94 -8.05
N VAL A 116 15.89 -7.80 -8.58
CA VAL A 116 14.73 -7.38 -7.79
C VAL A 116 14.26 -8.60 -6.98
N CYS A 117 14.06 -8.43 -5.70
CA CYS A 117 13.73 -9.52 -4.81
C CYS A 117 12.51 -9.15 -3.96
N GLN A 118 11.47 -9.96 -4.10
CA GLN A 118 10.28 -9.90 -3.27
C GLN A 118 10.54 -10.72 -2.00
N MET A 119 10.80 -10.05 -0.88
CA MET A 119 11.18 -10.74 0.36
C MET A 119 10.33 -10.31 1.54
N SER A 120 9.85 -11.29 2.29
CA SER A 120 9.20 -11.04 3.57
C SER A 120 10.25 -10.68 4.61
N VAL A 121 10.26 -9.43 5.04
CA VAL A 121 11.19 -8.92 6.05
C VAL A 121 10.44 -8.14 7.14
N SER A 122 10.94 -8.19 8.37
CA SER A 122 10.33 -7.47 9.50
C SER A 122 10.42 -5.94 9.39
N THR A 123 11.11 -5.41 8.37
CA THR A 123 11.26 -3.97 8.11
C THR A 123 9.95 -3.28 7.73
N HIS A 124 8.92 -4.02 7.31
CA HIS A 124 7.59 -3.48 7.02
C HIS A 124 7.00 -2.70 8.21
N ALA A 125 7.30 -3.11 9.44
CA ALA A 125 6.81 -2.47 10.65
C ALA A 125 7.47 -1.09 10.89
N PRO A 126 8.81 -0.97 11.04
CA PRO A 126 9.43 0.33 11.24
C PRO A 126 9.30 1.27 10.03
N GLN A 127 9.28 0.76 8.82
CA GLN A 127 9.07 1.59 7.63
C GLN A 127 7.64 2.13 7.56
N GLY A 128 6.64 1.29 7.84
CA GLY A 128 5.26 1.73 7.95
C GLY A 128 5.07 2.77 9.05
N ALA A 129 5.73 2.56 10.20
CA ALA A 129 5.72 3.50 11.33
C ALA A 129 6.27 4.89 10.96
N ALA A 130 7.26 4.95 10.08
CA ALA A 130 7.87 6.19 9.62
C ALA A 130 7.12 6.84 8.43
N THR A 131 6.01 6.23 7.97
CA THR A 131 5.31 6.67 6.77
C THR A 131 3.93 7.26 7.12
N LEU A 132 3.59 8.36 6.46
CA LEU A 132 2.28 9.01 6.57
C LEU A 132 1.15 8.08 6.10
N ALA A 133 -0.10 8.51 6.31
CA ALA A 133 -1.28 7.80 5.81
C ALA A 133 -1.21 7.59 4.28
N SER A 134 -1.81 6.51 3.81
CA SER A 134 -1.83 6.16 2.40
C SER A 134 -3.25 6.00 1.86
N ALA A 135 -3.41 6.20 0.56
CA ALA A 135 -4.73 6.26 -0.09
C ALA A 135 -5.47 4.91 -0.11
N ASP A 136 -4.83 3.82 0.31
CA ASP A 136 -5.48 2.53 0.57
C ASP A 136 -6.33 2.50 1.86
N GLY A 137 -6.26 3.57 2.67
CA GLY A 137 -6.94 3.72 3.94
C GLY A 137 -6.06 3.40 5.16
N ARG A 138 -4.77 3.07 4.95
CA ARG A 138 -3.80 2.87 6.03
C ARG A 138 -3.51 4.18 6.74
N LEU A 139 -3.54 4.17 8.06
CA LEU A 139 -3.23 5.33 8.88
C LEU A 139 -1.72 5.52 9.06
N SER A 140 -1.32 6.76 9.30
CA SER A 140 0.05 7.13 9.62
C SER A 140 0.56 6.33 10.82
N GLY A 141 1.81 5.85 10.72
CA GLY A 141 2.44 5.13 11.80
C GLY A 141 2.07 3.65 11.92
N THR A 142 1.14 3.14 11.11
CA THR A 142 0.80 1.71 11.08
C THR A 142 1.72 0.95 10.13
N THR A 143 1.83 -0.37 10.33
CA THR A 143 2.69 -1.23 9.50
C THR A 143 2.23 -1.25 8.04
N PHE A 144 3.15 -1.57 7.12
CA PHE A 144 2.79 -2.02 5.78
C PHE A 144 2.31 -3.49 5.77
N ALA A 145 1.93 -4.01 4.62
CA ALA A 145 1.80 -5.44 4.40
C ALA A 145 3.15 -6.12 4.71
N ASP A 146 3.12 -7.32 5.31
CA ASP A 146 4.28 -7.96 5.91
C ASP A 146 5.26 -8.60 4.90
N ALA A 147 4.79 -8.77 3.67
CA ALA A 147 5.59 -9.22 2.55
C ALA A 147 5.13 -8.55 1.27
N SER A 148 5.98 -8.61 0.25
CA SER A 148 5.69 -8.01 -1.05
C SER A 148 4.47 -8.65 -1.75
N MET A 149 4.14 -9.90 -1.40
CA MET A 149 3.02 -10.65 -1.97
C MET A 149 1.88 -10.92 -0.97
N SER A 150 2.01 -10.52 0.27
CA SER A 150 0.94 -10.64 1.26
C SER A 150 -0.07 -9.51 1.12
N ALA A 151 -1.34 -9.83 1.24
CA ALA A 151 -2.37 -8.81 1.38
C ALA A 151 -2.14 -7.98 2.64
N TYR A 152 -2.57 -6.72 2.63
CA TYR A 152 -2.57 -5.92 3.85
C TYR A 152 -3.50 -6.57 4.89
N PRO A 153 -3.14 -6.61 6.18
CA PRO A 153 -3.91 -7.31 7.20
C PRO A 153 -5.41 -7.00 7.17
N GLY A 154 -6.24 -8.04 7.03
CA GLY A 154 -7.70 -7.94 7.02
C GLY A 154 -8.32 -7.49 5.70
N THR A 155 -7.55 -7.41 4.61
CA THR A 155 -8.08 -7.02 3.29
C THR A 155 -8.35 -8.20 2.36
N ASP A 156 -7.83 -9.38 2.63
CA ASP A 156 -7.98 -10.64 1.87
C ASP A 156 -9.31 -11.35 2.20
N ARG A 157 -10.41 -10.76 1.80
CA ARG A 157 -11.77 -11.19 2.21
C ARG A 157 -12.33 -12.35 1.40
N ASN A 158 -11.77 -12.63 0.21
CA ASN A 158 -12.24 -13.66 -0.70
C ASN A 158 -11.57 -15.03 -0.48
N GLY A 159 -10.76 -15.15 0.60
CA GLY A 159 -10.12 -16.40 1.01
C GLY A 159 -8.79 -16.67 0.31
N ALA A 160 -8.13 -17.75 0.76
CA ALA A 160 -6.75 -18.07 0.34
C ALA A 160 -6.61 -18.34 -1.16
N TYR A 161 -7.62 -18.91 -1.81
CA TYR A 161 -7.57 -19.15 -3.25
C TYR A 161 -7.46 -17.85 -4.04
N ALA A 162 -8.28 -16.86 -3.71
CA ALA A 162 -8.23 -15.55 -4.35
C ALA A 162 -6.89 -14.84 -4.11
N LEU A 163 -6.29 -15.02 -2.92
CA LEU A 163 -4.95 -14.49 -2.66
C LEU A 163 -3.89 -15.14 -3.56
N PHE A 164 -3.97 -16.46 -3.77
CA PHE A 164 -3.05 -17.15 -4.69
C PHE A 164 -3.24 -16.71 -6.14
N GLU A 165 -4.47 -16.52 -6.62
CA GLU A 165 -4.73 -15.99 -7.96
C GLU A 165 -4.14 -14.59 -8.11
N SER A 166 -4.37 -13.70 -7.15
CA SER A 166 -3.75 -12.37 -7.15
C SER A 166 -2.21 -12.44 -7.15
N ALA A 167 -1.61 -13.37 -6.38
CA ALA A 167 -0.17 -13.53 -6.30
C ALA A 167 0.46 -14.08 -7.59
N THR A 168 -0.32 -14.72 -8.45
CA THR A 168 0.13 -15.28 -9.73
C THR A 168 -0.23 -14.42 -10.94
N CYS A 169 -0.64 -13.17 -10.70
CA CYS A 169 -1.09 -12.27 -11.77
C CYS A 169 0.04 -11.79 -12.70
N TRP A 170 1.30 -12.02 -12.36
CA TRP A 170 2.48 -11.61 -13.11
C TRP A 170 3.52 -12.75 -13.20
N ASP A 171 4.48 -12.62 -14.14
CA ASP A 171 5.53 -13.62 -14.36
C ASP A 171 6.64 -13.49 -13.30
N HIS A 172 6.86 -14.56 -12.55
CA HIS A 172 7.90 -14.66 -11.52
C HIS A 172 9.24 -15.21 -12.03
N SER A 173 9.40 -15.43 -13.36
CA SER A 173 10.60 -16.04 -13.95
C SER A 173 11.74 -15.06 -14.22
#